data_a714e896d6e1cc843937926ab16d47b4
#
_entry.id   a714e896d6e1cc843937926ab16d47b4
#
_cell.length_a   1.000
_cell.length_b   1.000
_cell.length_c   1.000
_cell.angle_alpha   90.00
_cell.angle_beta   90.00
_cell.angle_gamma   90.00
#
_symmetry.space_group_name_H-M   'P 1'
#
loop_
_entity.id
_entity.type
_entity.pdbx_description
1 polymer ?
#
loop_
_entity_poly.entity_id
_entity_poly.type
_entity_poly.pdbx_seq_one_letter_code
_entity_poly.pdbx_strand_id
1 'polypeptide(L)'
;TDGHRLALSETEATDLNSISTCIIPRKCISELKRILTTYSDENSNLITIGVNSRNLVAKTNNYVIKSKLIEGKYPDYRKVFPENLPHVLKLNKNNFKSALQRMSILSSEQYKGVKLSLNATSLDLTTTNPQQEKGEDKIDCSYTGEPMEVGFNLAYLLEVIDVIETDNVQLRFDTQDTGCLLTSDDNSPTSKYIIMPMRV
;
A
#
# COMPACT_ATOMS: atom_id res chain seq x y z
N THR A 1 6.27 6.70 2.91
CA THR A 1 7.01 5.59 3.53
C THR A 1 7.24 5.84 5.01
N ASP A 2 7.38 4.78 5.79
CA ASP A 2 7.74 4.79 7.21
C ASP A 2 8.98 3.90 7.49
N GLY A 3 9.67 3.48 6.42
CA GLY A 3 10.82 2.58 6.47
C GLY A 3 10.47 1.09 6.43
N HIS A 4 9.22 0.71 6.66
CA HIS A 4 8.74 -0.69 6.59
C HIS A 4 7.83 -0.92 5.39
N ARG A 5 7.27 0.14 4.84
CA ARG A 5 6.38 0.11 3.68
C ARG A 5 6.44 1.42 2.91
N LEU A 6 6.05 1.37 1.66
CA LEU A 6 6.01 2.52 0.77
C LEU A 6 4.79 2.43 -0.14
N ALA A 7 4.14 3.56 -0.37
CA ALA A 7 3.11 3.70 -1.39
C ALA A 7 3.55 4.75 -2.40
N LEU A 8 3.45 4.42 -3.69
CA LEU A 8 3.67 5.31 -4.82
C LEU A 8 2.41 5.33 -5.66
N SER A 9 1.97 6.51 -6.06
CA SER A 9 0.91 6.69 -7.05
C SER A 9 1.34 7.74 -8.06
N GLU A 10 1.11 7.47 -9.33
CA GLU A 10 1.46 8.34 -10.45
C GLU A 10 0.21 8.59 -11.28
N THR A 11 0.05 9.82 -11.74
CA THR A 11 -1.02 10.20 -12.66
C THR A 11 -0.47 11.14 -13.71
N GLU A 12 -1.04 11.05 -14.90
CA GLU A 12 -0.76 12.04 -15.93
C GLU A 12 -1.38 13.38 -15.54
N ALA A 13 -0.62 14.45 -15.69
CA ALA A 13 -1.10 15.80 -15.47
C ALA A 13 -0.84 16.65 -16.72
N THR A 14 -1.89 17.32 -17.20
CA THR A 14 -1.80 18.35 -18.22
C THR A 14 -1.60 19.71 -17.56
N ASP A 15 -0.96 20.65 -18.23
CA ASP A 15 -0.81 22.05 -17.80
C ASP A 15 0.02 22.28 -16.53
N LEU A 16 1.07 21.48 -16.32
CA LEU A 16 2.04 21.78 -15.27
C LEU A 16 2.94 22.96 -15.69
N ASN A 17 2.75 24.11 -15.05
CA ASN A 17 3.57 25.30 -15.28
C ASN A 17 4.99 25.14 -14.70
N SER A 18 5.19 24.22 -13.75
CA SER A 18 6.50 23.92 -13.17
C SER A 18 6.46 22.56 -12.46
N ILE A 19 7.60 21.86 -12.48
CA ILE A 19 7.81 20.64 -11.69
C ILE A 19 8.50 21.03 -10.41
N SER A 20 7.92 20.73 -9.27
CA SER A 20 8.54 20.93 -7.97
C SER A 20 8.39 19.68 -7.09
N THR A 21 9.40 19.40 -6.27
CA THR A 21 9.36 18.33 -5.28
C THR A 21 9.17 18.96 -3.90
N CYS A 22 8.22 18.46 -3.12
CA CYS A 22 7.97 18.93 -1.78
C CYS A 22 7.53 17.81 -0.83
N ILE A 23 7.78 17.99 0.46
CA ILE A 23 7.33 17.09 1.51
C ILE A 23 6.13 17.72 2.21
N ILE A 24 4.98 17.08 2.08
CA ILE A 24 3.70 17.56 2.62
C ILE A 24 3.45 16.89 3.97
N PRO A 25 3.13 17.65 5.05
CA PRO A 25 2.78 17.06 6.33
C PRO A 25 1.57 16.14 6.25
N ARG A 26 1.61 14.99 6.93
CA ARG A 26 0.51 14.01 6.98
C ARG A 26 -0.82 14.66 7.36
N LYS A 27 -0.82 15.59 8.33
CA LYS A 27 -2.03 16.30 8.74
C LYS A 27 -2.69 17.06 7.57
N CYS A 28 -1.89 17.70 6.72
CA CYS A 28 -2.41 18.39 5.53
C CYS A 28 -3.11 17.42 4.58
N ILE A 29 -2.50 16.26 4.32
CA ILE A 29 -3.08 15.22 3.45
C ILE A 29 -4.38 14.67 4.06
N SER A 30 -4.41 14.41 5.38
CA SER A 30 -5.62 13.93 6.05
C SER A 30 -6.78 14.92 5.95
N GLU A 31 -6.51 16.23 6.12
CA GLU A 31 -7.54 17.27 5.96
C GLU A 31 -7.99 17.43 4.51
N LEU A 32 -7.07 17.37 3.54
CA LEU A 32 -7.41 17.36 2.11
C LEU A 32 -8.32 16.19 1.78
N LYS A 33 -7.95 14.98 2.21
CA LYS A 33 -8.77 13.78 2.01
C LYS A 33 -10.17 13.98 2.61
N ARG A 34 -10.26 14.44 3.86
CA ARG A 34 -11.54 14.69 4.53
C ARG A 34 -12.43 15.67 3.75
N ILE A 35 -11.87 16.77 3.28
CA ILE A 35 -12.63 17.77 2.52
C ILE A 35 -13.10 17.19 1.19
N LEU A 36 -12.22 16.51 0.46
CA LEU A 36 -12.56 15.93 -0.83
C LEU A 36 -13.61 14.82 -0.73
N THR A 37 -13.60 14.03 0.36
CA THR A 37 -14.59 12.95 0.55
C THR A 37 -15.90 13.42 1.12
N THR A 38 -15.93 14.48 1.97
CA THR A 38 -17.14 14.91 2.67
C THR A 38 -17.93 15.96 1.87
N TYR A 39 -17.24 16.76 1.06
CA TYR A 39 -17.83 17.93 0.41
C TYR A 39 -17.67 17.91 -1.12
N SER A 40 -17.51 16.74 -1.70
CA SER A 40 -17.54 16.57 -3.16
C SER A 40 -18.98 16.68 -3.66
N ASP A 41 -19.34 17.83 -4.21
CA ASP A 41 -20.53 17.93 -5.06
C ASP A 41 -20.24 17.22 -6.38
N GLU A 42 -21.17 16.42 -6.88
CA GLU A 42 -21.01 15.62 -8.11
C GLU A 42 -20.59 16.44 -9.34
N ASN A 43 -20.71 17.76 -9.31
CA ASN A 43 -20.47 18.68 -10.44
C ASN A 43 -19.18 19.52 -10.34
N SER A 44 -18.37 19.44 -9.28
CA SER A 44 -17.16 20.28 -9.18
C SER A 44 -16.08 19.73 -8.27
N ASN A 45 -15.47 18.61 -8.68
CA ASN A 45 -14.33 18.01 -7.97
C ASN A 45 -12.97 18.64 -8.35
N LEU A 46 -12.96 19.91 -8.76
CA LEU A 46 -11.73 20.60 -9.10
C LEU A 46 -11.02 21.09 -7.83
N ILE A 47 -9.78 20.69 -7.70
CA ILE A 47 -8.87 21.23 -6.70
C ILE A 47 -7.71 21.95 -7.40
N THR A 48 -7.45 23.18 -6.99
CA THR A 48 -6.27 23.93 -7.43
C THR A 48 -5.19 23.83 -6.37
N ILE A 49 -4.03 23.30 -6.73
CA ILE A 49 -2.89 23.17 -5.82
C ILE A 49 -1.79 24.14 -6.26
N GLY A 50 -1.40 25.04 -5.37
CA GLY A 50 -0.25 25.91 -5.53
C GLY A 50 0.83 25.55 -4.51
N VAL A 51 2.07 25.43 -4.98
CA VAL A 51 3.21 25.10 -4.14
C VAL A 51 4.29 26.14 -4.35
N ASN A 52 4.91 26.62 -3.27
CA ASN A 52 6.13 27.41 -3.29
C ASN A 52 7.19 26.74 -2.38
N SER A 53 8.33 27.37 -2.18
CA SER A 53 9.45 26.81 -1.40
C SER A 53 9.10 26.47 0.05
N ARG A 54 8.04 27.04 0.64
CA ARG A 54 7.70 26.87 2.07
C ARG A 54 6.28 26.44 2.34
N ASN A 55 5.36 26.63 1.40
CA ASN A 55 3.95 26.44 1.65
C ASN A 55 3.27 25.71 0.48
N LEU A 56 2.27 24.94 0.83
CA LEU A 56 1.25 24.41 -0.07
C LEU A 56 -0.05 25.15 0.21
N VAL A 57 -0.76 25.52 -0.85
CA VAL A 57 -2.12 26.06 -0.79
C VAL A 57 -2.99 25.20 -1.70
N ALA A 58 -4.05 24.63 -1.14
CA ALA A 58 -5.04 23.88 -1.89
C ALA A 58 -6.38 24.63 -1.79
N LYS A 59 -7.03 24.83 -2.93
CA LYS A 59 -8.32 25.51 -3.03
C LYS A 59 -9.35 24.61 -3.69
N THR A 60 -10.51 24.50 -3.10
CA THR A 60 -11.71 23.98 -3.69
C THR A 60 -12.72 25.15 -3.80
N ASN A 61 -13.93 24.91 -4.33
CA ASN A 61 -14.96 25.95 -4.40
C ASN A 61 -15.28 26.58 -3.04
N ASN A 62 -15.26 25.78 -1.95
CA ASN A 62 -15.73 26.20 -0.64
C ASN A 62 -14.64 26.30 0.41
N TYR A 63 -13.43 25.79 0.13
CA TYR A 63 -12.36 25.67 1.14
C TYR A 63 -11.01 26.12 0.60
N VAL A 64 -10.22 26.70 1.49
CA VAL A 64 -8.82 26.99 1.27
C VAL A 64 -8.00 26.39 2.41
N ILE A 65 -7.10 25.46 2.06
CA ILE A 65 -6.13 24.90 3.00
C ILE A 65 -4.78 25.51 2.70
N LYS A 66 -4.10 25.99 3.74
CA LYS A 66 -2.72 26.42 3.67
C LYS A 66 -1.90 25.62 4.68
N SER A 67 -0.83 25.00 4.21
CA SER A 67 0.10 24.22 5.04
C SER A 67 1.53 24.64 4.81
N LYS A 68 2.35 24.65 5.86
CA LYS A 68 3.80 24.70 5.70
C LYS A 68 4.30 23.36 5.19
N LEU A 69 5.29 23.38 4.33
CA LEU A 69 6.01 22.19 3.88
C LEU A 69 7.04 21.76 4.93
N ILE A 70 7.39 20.48 4.91
CA ILE A 70 8.47 19.96 5.74
C ILE A 70 9.79 20.23 5.01
N GLU A 71 10.72 20.90 5.70
CA GLU A 71 12.08 21.12 5.20
C GLU A 71 12.88 19.81 5.34
N GLY A 72 13.58 19.42 4.28
CA GLY A 72 14.40 18.21 4.27
C GLY A 72 14.49 17.57 2.89
N LYS A 73 15.28 16.50 2.82
CA LYS A 73 15.41 15.67 1.64
C LYS A 73 14.62 14.39 1.84
N TYR A 74 13.65 14.14 0.95
CA TYR A 74 12.94 12.87 0.95
C TYR A 74 13.88 11.72 0.55
N PRO A 75 13.79 10.54 1.18
CA PRO A 75 14.60 9.38 0.78
C PRO A 75 14.43 9.04 -0.69
N ASP A 76 15.48 8.53 -1.29
CA ASP A 76 15.42 8.05 -2.68
C ASP A 76 14.60 6.75 -2.77
N TYR A 77 13.29 6.92 -2.85
CA TYR A 77 12.32 5.82 -2.85
C TYR A 77 12.46 4.89 -4.05
N ARG A 78 13.07 5.35 -5.16
CA ARG A 78 13.27 4.50 -6.35
C ARG A 78 14.15 3.30 -6.05
N LYS A 79 15.09 3.45 -5.15
CA LYS A 79 15.98 2.35 -4.70
C LYS A 79 15.26 1.27 -3.86
N VAL A 80 14.06 1.57 -3.38
CA VAL A 80 13.26 0.61 -2.60
C VAL A 80 12.51 -0.35 -3.52
N PHE A 81 12.25 0.04 -4.78
CA PHE A 81 11.62 -0.82 -5.76
C PHE A 81 12.62 -1.83 -6.31
N PRO A 82 12.40 -3.13 -6.13
CA PRO A 82 13.27 -4.15 -6.70
C PRO A 82 13.21 -4.12 -8.23
N GLU A 83 14.37 -4.28 -8.89
CA GLU A 83 14.46 -4.26 -10.36
C GLU A 83 13.94 -5.57 -10.98
N ASN A 84 14.09 -6.68 -10.28
CA ASN A 84 13.66 -7.99 -10.74
C ASN A 84 12.76 -8.65 -9.68
N LEU A 85 11.58 -9.08 -10.08
CA LEU A 85 10.59 -9.75 -9.24
C LEU A 85 9.99 -10.93 -10.03
N PRO A 86 10.74 -12.04 -10.14
CA PRO A 86 10.38 -13.16 -11.02
C PRO A 86 9.17 -13.96 -10.50
N HIS A 87 8.95 -13.95 -9.19
CA HIS A 87 7.89 -14.73 -8.56
C HIS A 87 6.62 -13.91 -8.46
N VAL A 88 5.55 -14.35 -9.10
CA VAL A 88 4.29 -13.63 -9.17
C VAL A 88 3.17 -14.45 -8.57
N LEU A 89 2.54 -13.91 -7.53
CA LEU A 89 1.34 -14.43 -6.91
C LEU A 89 0.14 -13.58 -7.36
N LYS A 90 -0.86 -14.21 -7.97
CA LYS A 90 -2.14 -13.61 -8.33
C LYS A 90 -3.27 -14.25 -7.56
N LEU A 91 -4.15 -13.44 -7.00
CA LEU A 91 -5.26 -13.92 -6.21
C LEU A 91 -6.45 -12.94 -6.20
N ASN A 92 -7.61 -13.47 -5.84
CA ASN A 92 -8.79 -12.63 -5.67
C ASN A 92 -8.66 -11.78 -4.41
N LYS A 93 -8.85 -10.47 -4.56
CA LYS A 93 -8.71 -9.48 -3.50
C LYS A 93 -9.61 -9.76 -2.31
N ASN A 94 -10.88 -10.06 -2.55
CA ASN A 94 -11.87 -10.26 -1.48
C ASN A 94 -11.58 -11.53 -0.67
N ASN A 95 -11.17 -12.61 -1.34
CA ASN A 95 -10.77 -13.85 -0.67
C ASN A 95 -9.54 -13.61 0.21
N PHE A 96 -8.54 -12.90 -0.31
CA PHE A 96 -7.33 -12.57 0.44
C PHE A 96 -7.62 -11.64 1.63
N LYS A 97 -8.42 -10.59 1.41
CA LYS A 97 -8.86 -9.69 2.48
C LYS A 97 -9.56 -10.46 3.60
N SER A 98 -10.52 -11.34 3.24
CA SER A 98 -11.27 -12.14 4.21
C SER A 98 -10.36 -13.09 4.99
N ALA A 99 -9.39 -13.73 4.33
CA ALA A 99 -8.40 -14.58 5.00
C ALA A 99 -7.53 -13.76 5.98
N LEU A 100 -7.00 -12.61 5.55
CA LEU A 100 -6.24 -11.72 6.44
C LEU A 100 -7.07 -11.25 7.64
N GLN A 101 -8.36 -10.93 7.43
CA GLN A 101 -9.26 -10.54 8.52
C GLN A 101 -9.48 -11.67 9.53
N ARG A 102 -9.65 -12.92 9.08
CA ARG A 102 -9.70 -14.08 9.99
C ARG A 102 -8.40 -14.26 10.79
N MET A 103 -7.25 -14.11 10.13
CA MET A 103 -5.95 -14.18 10.81
C MET A 103 -5.78 -13.03 11.83
N SER A 104 -6.39 -11.88 11.59
CA SER A 104 -6.29 -10.72 12.49
C SER A 104 -6.96 -10.92 13.84
N ILE A 105 -7.86 -11.89 13.98
CA ILE A 105 -8.55 -12.20 15.24
C ILE A 105 -7.55 -12.63 16.33
N LEU A 106 -6.49 -13.34 15.93
CA LEU A 106 -5.43 -13.78 16.84
C LEU A 106 -4.28 -12.77 16.97
N SER A 107 -4.31 -11.68 16.20
CA SER A 107 -3.28 -10.64 16.29
C SER A 107 -3.54 -9.69 17.46
N SER A 108 -2.48 -9.18 18.05
CA SER A 108 -2.51 -8.13 19.08
C SER A 108 -1.80 -6.87 18.57
N GLU A 109 -1.85 -5.78 19.33
CA GLU A 109 -1.07 -4.58 18.99
C GLU A 109 0.44 -4.86 18.92
N GLN A 110 0.92 -5.82 19.70
CA GLN A 110 2.34 -6.20 19.77
C GLN A 110 2.71 -7.29 18.76
N TYR A 111 1.73 -8.10 18.31
CA TYR A 111 1.98 -9.23 17.43
C TYR A 111 1.05 -9.21 16.21
N LYS A 112 1.57 -8.75 15.10
CA LYS A 112 0.83 -8.57 13.84
C LYS A 112 1.42 -9.40 12.70
N GLY A 113 2.14 -10.48 13.03
CA GLY A 113 2.79 -11.34 12.04
C GLY A 113 1.80 -12.30 11.40
N VAL A 114 1.87 -12.42 10.08
CA VAL A 114 1.26 -13.49 9.30
C VAL A 114 2.31 -14.10 8.39
N LYS A 115 2.42 -15.42 8.40
CA LYS A 115 3.24 -16.17 7.47
C LYS A 115 2.40 -16.57 6.27
N LEU A 116 2.91 -16.28 5.09
CA LEU A 116 2.38 -16.69 3.80
C LEU A 116 3.23 -17.82 3.24
N SER A 117 2.65 -19.00 3.02
CA SER A 117 3.33 -20.12 2.36
C SER A 117 2.75 -20.26 0.94
N LEU A 118 3.59 -19.94 -0.04
CA LEU A 118 3.22 -19.84 -1.45
C LEU A 118 3.44 -21.16 -2.16
N ASN A 119 2.38 -21.71 -2.74
CA ASN A 119 2.40 -22.89 -3.60
C ASN A 119 1.73 -22.56 -4.94
N ALA A 120 1.97 -23.34 -5.98
CA ALA A 120 1.53 -23.05 -7.34
C ALA A 120 0.03 -22.68 -7.47
N THR A 121 -0.84 -23.33 -6.69
CA THR A 121 -2.31 -23.17 -6.77
C THR A 121 -2.96 -22.75 -5.46
N SER A 122 -2.19 -22.66 -4.37
CA SER A 122 -2.72 -22.30 -3.05
C SER A 122 -1.78 -21.42 -2.27
N LEU A 123 -2.36 -20.53 -1.50
CA LEU A 123 -1.71 -19.70 -0.49
C LEU A 123 -2.20 -20.15 0.88
N ASP A 124 -1.29 -20.65 1.70
CA ASP A 124 -1.58 -20.98 3.09
C ASP A 124 -1.15 -19.79 3.98
N LEU A 125 -2.04 -19.36 4.87
CA LEU A 125 -1.79 -18.29 5.83
C LEU A 125 -1.71 -18.89 7.22
N THR A 126 -0.68 -18.51 7.99
CA THR A 126 -0.52 -18.96 9.37
C THR A 126 -0.17 -17.78 10.26
N THR A 127 -0.80 -17.69 11.40
CA THR A 127 -0.45 -16.75 12.48
C THR A 127 -0.37 -17.49 13.80
N THR A 128 0.55 -17.04 14.67
CA THR A 128 0.68 -17.60 16.04
C THR A 128 0.91 -16.42 16.97
N ASN A 129 0.19 -16.37 18.08
CA ASN A 129 0.38 -15.34 19.10
C ASN A 129 1.30 -15.84 20.24
N PRO A 130 1.71 -14.95 21.18
CA PRO A 130 2.55 -15.33 22.31
C PRO A 130 1.91 -16.36 23.25
N GLN A 131 0.58 -16.49 23.25
CA GLN A 131 -0.16 -17.50 24.01
C GLN A 131 -0.18 -18.87 23.32
N GLN A 132 0.55 -19.02 22.20
CA GLN A 132 0.60 -20.21 21.36
C GLN A 132 -0.73 -20.62 20.70
N GLU A 133 -1.67 -19.67 20.62
CA GLU A 133 -2.85 -19.84 19.80
C GLU A 133 -2.46 -19.73 18.32
N LYS A 134 -2.95 -20.64 17.51
CA LYS A 134 -2.60 -20.75 16.09
C LYS A 134 -3.82 -20.58 15.23
N GLY A 135 -3.71 -19.72 14.20
CA GLY A 135 -4.68 -19.59 13.13
C GLY A 135 -4.09 -20.07 11.82
N GLU A 136 -4.86 -20.84 11.08
CA GLU A 136 -4.51 -21.32 9.74
C GLU A 136 -5.67 -21.07 8.79
N ASP A 137 -5.35 -20.67 7.58
CA ASP A 137 -6.30 -20.52 6.50
C ASP A 137 -5.65 -20.85 5.17
N LYS A 138 -6.47 -21.23 4.18
CA LYS A 138 -6.01 -21.58 2.84
C LYS A 138 -6.92 -20.98 1.80
N ILE A 139 -6.35 -20.33 0.81
CA ILE A 139 -7.08 -19.76 -0.32
C ILE A 139 -6.45 -20.18 -1.65
N ASP A 140 -7.25 -20.21 -2.69
CA ASP A 140 -6.80 -20.48 -4.05
C ASP A 140 -6.02 -19.27 -4.61
N CYS A 141 -4.97 -19.56 -5.35
CA CYS A 141 -4.16 -18.56 -6.03
C CYS A 141 -3.55 -19.12 -7.32
N SER A 142 -2.88 -18.27 -8.07
CA SER A 142 -1.96 -18.65 -9.14
C SER A 142 -0.58 -18.09 -8.78
N TYR A 143 0.37 -18.94 -8.54
CA TYR A 143 1.73 -18.56 -8.20
C TYR A 143 2.72 -19.13 -9.21
N THR A 144 3.58 -18.26 -9.73
CA THR A 144 4.68 -18.63 -10.62
C THR A 144 6.01 -18.46 -9.90
N GLY A 145 6.53 -19.54 -9.38
CA GLY A 145 7.80 -19.54 -8.64
C GLY A 145 7.98 -20.83 -7.87
N GLU A 146 9.15 -21.00 -7.29
CA GLU A 146 9.41 -22.08 -6.33
C GLU A 146 8.64 -21.85 -5.02
N PRO A 147 8.20 -22.89 -4.33
CA PRO A 147 7.52 -22.74 -3.04
C PRO A 147 8.34 -21.88 -2.10
N MET A 148 7.69 -20.88 -1.50
CA MET A 148 8.35 -19.87 -0.65
C MET A 148 7.51 -19.60 0.60
N GLU A 149 8.19 -19.35 1.71
CA GLU A 149 7.56 -18.84 2.93
C GLU A 149 8.06 -17.43 3.20
N VAL A 150 7.13 -16.51 3.48
CA VAL A 150 7.47 -15.13 3.79
C VAL A 150 6.52 -14.57 4.84
N GLY A 151 7.08 -13.86 5.82
CA GLY A 151 6.31 -13.22 6.89
C GLY A 151 6.04 -11.75 6.60
N PHE A 152 4.84 -11.28 6.96
CA PHE A 152 4.46 -9.88 6.82
C PHE A 152 3.71 -9.36 8.03
N ASN A 153 3.72 -8.04 8.19
CA ASN A 153 2.79 -7.37 9.06
C ASN A 153 1.38 -7.38 8.41
N LEU A 154 0.47 -8.10 9.05
CA LEU A 154 -0.90 -8.30 8.59
C LEU A 154 -1.66 -6.98 8.39
N ALA A 155 -1.47 -6.01 9.28
CA ALA A 155 -2.12 -4.71 9.15
C ALA A 155 -1.64 -3.95 7.89
N TYR A 156 -0.37 -4.09 7.52
CA TYR A 156 0.16 -3.46 6.31
C TYR A 156 -0.43 -4.08 5.04
N LEU A 157 -0.60 -5.41 5.01
CA LEU A 157 -1.27 -6.08 3.91
C LEU A 157 -2.73 -5.62 3.79
N LEU A 158 -3.47 -5.59 4.89
CA LEU A 158 -4.87 -5.14 4.90
C LEU A 158 -5.02 -3.70 4.40
N GLU A 159 -4.16 -2.77 4.86
CA GLU A 159 -4.22 -1.38 4.41
C GLU A 159 -3.99 -1.23 2.91
N VAL A 160 -3.12 -2.03 2.30
CA VAL A 160 -2.91 -2.02 0.84
C VAL A 160 -4.10 -2.64 0.11
N ILE A 161 -4.59 -3.79 0.59
CA ILE A 161 -5.73 -4.47 -0.03
C ILE A 161 -7.00 -3.60 -0.01
N ASP A 162 -7.17 -2.79 1.04
CA ASP A 162 -8.32 -1.88 1.16
C ASP A 162 -8.33 -0.75 0.13
N VAL A 163 -7.19 -0.35 -0.40
CA VAL A 163 -7.09 0.74 -1.37
C VAL A 163 -6.94 0.28 -2.83
N ILE A 164 -6.72 -1.01 -3.07
CA ILE A 164 -6.75 -1.57 -4.43
C ILE A 164 -8.20 -1.72 -4.85
N GLU A 165 -8.56 -1.19 -6.02
CA GLU A 165 -9.95 -1.16 -6.50
C GLU A 165 -10.33 -2.37 -7.35
N THR A 166 -9.36 -3.06 -7.96
CA THR A 166 -9.59 -4.24 -8.81
C THR A 166 -9.99 -5.48 -8.03
N ASP A 167 -10.66 -6.42 -8.71
CA ASP A 167 -11.07 -7.71 -8.13
C ASP A 167 -9.90 -8.64 -7.84
N ASN A 168 -8.79 -8.47 -8.53
CA ASN A 168 -7.58 -9.26 -8.36
C ASN A 168 -6.40 -8.37 -7.96
N VAL A 169 -5.48 -8.97 -7.24
CA VAL A 169 -4.24 -8.33 -6.78
C VAL A 169 -3.05 -9.20 -7.16
N GLN A 170 -1.93 -8.55 -7.46
CA GLN A 170 -0.65 -9.19 -7.69
C GLN A 170 0.32 -8.86 -6.55
N LEU A 171 0.97 -9.89 -6.03
CA LEU A 171 2.13 -9.78 -5.17
C LEU A 171 3.35 -10.32 -5.92
N ARG A 172 4.41 -9.55 -5.97
CA ARG A 172 5.63 -9.93 -6.65
C ARG A 172 6.80 -9.99 -5.70
N PHE A 173 7.61 -11.03 -5.83
CA PHE A 173 8.72 -11.34 -4.95
C PHE A 173 10.01 -11.62 -5.75
N ASP A 174 11.12 -11.38 -5.10
CA ASP A 174 12.42 -11.91 -5.52
C ASP A 174 12.85 -13.02 -4.54
N THR A 175 13.03 -12.67 -3.27
CA THR A 175 13.38 -13.61 -2.19
C THR A 175 12.48 -13.35 -0.98
N GLN A 176 12.57 -14.24 0.02
CA GLN A 176 11.86 -14.08 1.29
C GLN A 176 12.30 -12.86 2.12
N ASP A 177 13.46 -12.28 1.83
CA ASP A 177 14.06 -11.16 2.57
C ASP A 177 13.93 -9.82 1.84
N THR A 178 13.48 -9.83 0.59
CA THR A 178 13.29 -8.61 -0.22
C THR A 178 11.88 -8.05 -0.09
N GLY A 179 11.73 -6.74 -0.32
CA GLY A 179 10.41 -6.09 -0.30
C GLY A 179 9.46 -6.71 -1.31
N CYS A 180 8.24 -7.00 -0.88
CA CYS A 180 7.15 -7.46 -1.73
C CYS A 180 6.50 -6.27 -2.42
N LEU A 181 6.36 -6.33 -3.74
CA LEU A 181 5.60 -5.36 -4.52
C LEU A 181 4.15 -5.83 -4.68
N LEU A 182 3.21 -5.02 -4.21
CA LEU A 182 1.77 -5.22 -4.40
C LEU A 182 1.25 -4.22 -5.42
N THR A 183 0.44 -4.70 -6.35
CA THR A 183 -0.25 -3.88 -7.37
C THR A 183 -1.65 -4.43 -7.65
N SER A 184 -2.48 -3.62 -8.29
CA SER A 184 -3.64 -4.14 -9.03
C SER A 184 -3.19 -5.11 -10.14
N ASP A 185 -4.09 -6.00 -10.58
CA ASP A 185 -3.81 -6.92 -11.71
C ASP A 185 -4.08 -6.26 -13.07
N ASP A 186 -3.71 -4.98 -13.20
CA ASP A 186 -3.82 -4.19 -14.43
C ASP A 186 -2.51 -4.23 -15.21
N ASN A 187 -2.60 -3.99 -16.53
CA ASN A 187 -1.42 -3.95 -17.40
C ASN A 187 -0.49 -2.77 -17.10
N SER A 188 -1.00 -1.70 -16.50
CA SER A 188 -0.23 -0.50 -16.13
C SER A 188 -0.74 0.09 -14.82
N PRO A 189 -0.41 -0.52 -13.68
CA PRO A 189 -0.90 -0.02 -12.40
C PRO A 189 -0.32 1.35 -12.09
N THR A 190 -1.20 2.34 -11.85
CA THR A 190 -0.82 3.70 -11.48
C THR A 190 -0.33 3.78 -10.03
N SER A 191 -0.72 2.80 -9.21
CA SER A 191 -0.33 2.72 -7.80
C SER A 191 0.46 1.46 -7.52
N LYS A 192 1.55 1.61 -6.77
CA LYS A 192 2.49 0.55 -6.40
C LYS A 192 2.75 0.62 -4.90
N TYR A 193 2.76 -0.52 -4.25
CA TYR A 193 2.98 -0.62 -2.81
C TYR A 193 4.10 -1.60 -2.52
N ILE A 194 5.04 -1.20 -1.68
CA ILE A 194 6.09 -2.09 -1.17
C ILE A 194 5.82 -2.35 0.31
N ILE A 195 5.89 -3.61 0.71
CA ILE A 195 5.88 -4.03 2.11
C ILE A 195 7.15 -4.84 2.36
N MET A 196 7.90 -4.42 3.38
CA MET A 196 9.08 -5.17 3.79
C MET A 196 8.67 -6.41 4.56
N PRO A 197 9.30 -7.57 4.30
CA PRO A 197 9.04 -8.78 5.05
C PRO A 197 9.50 -8.63 6.51
N MET A 198 8.95 -9.46 7.36
CA MET A 198 9.34 -9.57 8.77
C MET A 198 9.50 -11.03 9.16
N ARG A 199 10.29 -11.27 10.19
CA ARG A 199 10.38 -12.61 10.80
C ARG A 199 9.13 -12.88 11.65
N VAL A 200 8.50 -14.03 11.43
CA VAL A 200 7.29 -14.50 12.09
C VAL A 200 7.50 -15.92 12.60
#